data_72408180afb29f1fae390499235d5082
#
_entry.id   72408180afb29f1fae390499235d5082
#
_cell.length_a   1.000
_cell.length_b   1.000
_cell.length_c   1.000
_cell.angle_alpha   90.00
_cell.angle_beta   90.00
_cell.angle_gamma   90.00
#
_symmetry.space_group_name_H-M   'P 1'
#
loop_
_entity.id
_entity.type
_entity.pdbx_description
1 polymer ?
#
loop_
_entity_poly.entity_id
_entity_poly.type
_entity_poly.pdbx_seq_one_letter_code
_entity_poly.pdbx_strand_id
1 'polypeptide(L)'
;MSRRVVVTGLGAMSPNGIGKNNFWTNTCNGVSGIRRISSFDPSSLSCQIAGEIQGFDPSEYYSESDLKKLSRAVPLAIAASKEALHDAAIDLTQFDEDDFESLGVIVGTGGAGSVSYTHLTLPTILLV
;
A
#
# COMPACT_ATOMS: atom_id res chain seq x y z
N MET A 1 -12.07 8.90 33.05
CA MET A 1 -11.31 7.69 32.69
C MET A 1 -10.56 7.98 31.38
N SER A 2 -9.25 7.78 31.33
CA SER A 2 -8.50 7.93 30.07
C SER A 2 -8.82 6.73 29.14
N ARG A 3 -9.20 6.99 27.89
CA ARG A 3 -9.38 5.93 26.88
C ARG A 3 -8.00 5.34 26.54
N ARG A 4 -7.89 4.03 26.59
CA ARG A 4 -6.68 3.30 26.16
C ARG A 4 -6.80 2.99 24.67
N VAL A 5 -5.84 3.43 23.88
CA VAL A 5 -5.74 3.11 22.46
C VAL A 5 -4.55 2.16 22.29
N VAL A 6 -4.74 1.10 21.50
CA VAL A 6 -3.73 0.07 21.24
C VAL A 6 -3.66 -0.22 19.74
N VAL A 7 -2.48 -0.64 19.28
CA VAL A 7 -2.28 -1.19 17.91
C VAL A 7 -2.52 -2.69 18.00
N THR A 8 -3.45 -3.20 17.21
CA THR A 8 -3.84 -4.61 17.25
C THR A 8 -3.29 -5.41 16.08
N GLY A 9 -2.91 -4.74 14.97
CA GLY A 9 -2.33 -5.40 13.81
C GLY A 9 -1.47 -4.48 12.98
N LEU A 10 -0.50 -5.06 12.28
CA LEU A 10 0.45 -4.38 11.41
C LEU A 10 0.52 -5.07 10.06
N GLY A 11 0.68 -4.28 9.00
CA GLY A 11 1.00 -4.76 7.66
C GLY A 11 2.04 -3.86 7.01
N ALA A 12 2.94 -4.45 6.21
CA ALA A 12 4.04 -3.73 5.60
C ALA A 12 4.32 -4.20 4.17
N MET A 13 4.32 -3.25 3.23
CA MET A 13 4.76 -3.45 1.84
C MET A 13 5.92 -2.51 1.57
N SER A 14 7.13 -3.01 1.54
CA SER A 14 8.33 -2.21 1.40
C SER A 14 9.38 -2.84 0.48
N PRO A 15 10.32 -2.06 -0.08
CA PRO A 15 11.48 -2.61 -0.80
C PRO A 15 12.35 -3.52 0.04
N ASN A 16 12.29 -3.38 1.36
CA ASN A 16 13.07 -4.18 2.31
C ASN A 16 12.39 -5.52 2.66
N GLY A 17 11.11 -5.68 2.33
CA GLY A 17 10.37 -6.92 2.53
C GLY A 17 8.88 -6.74 2.30
N ILE A 18 8.28 -7.76 1.71
CA ILE A 18 6.82 -7.91 1.61
C ILE A 18 6.35 -8.63 2.87
N GLY A 19 5.41 -8.04 3.56
CA GLY A 19 4.90 -8.52 4.85
C GLY A 19 5.74 -8.04 6.04
N LYS A 20 5.06 -7.81 7.17
CA LYS A 20 5.65 -7.27 8.40
C LYS A 20 6.84 -8.08 8.93
N ASN A 21 6.77 -9.41 8.84
CA ASN A 21 7.80 -10.30 9.37
C ASN A 21 9.10 -10.21 8.55
N ASN A 22 8.99 -10.21 7.22
CA ASN A 22 10.15 -10.06 6.34
C ASN A 22 10.75 -8.66 6.47
N PHE A 23 9.88 -7.64 6.50
CA PHE A 23 10.31 -6.26 6.72
C PHE A 23 11.09 -6.11 8.02
N TRP A 24 10.57 -6.65 9.13
CA TRP A 24 11.20 -6.56 10.44
C TRP A 24 12.52 -7.33 10.50
N THR A 25 12.52 -8.59 10.02
CA THR A 25 13.73 -9.43 10.00
C THR A 25 14.84 -8.77 9.21
N ASN A 26 14.55 -8.28 8.01
CA ASN A 26 15.52 -7.61 7.15
C ASN A 26 16.02 -6.30 7.76
N THR A 27 15.14 -5.56 8.43
CA THR A 27 15.50 -4.32 9.13
C THR A 27 16.48 -4.63 10.27
N CYS A 28 16.19 -5.62 11.10
CA CYS A 28 17.07 -6.03 12.21
C CYS A 28 18.43 -6.54 11.72
N ASN A 29 18.46 -7.19 10.55
CA ASN A 29 19.69 -7.70 9.94
C ASN A 29 20.46 -6.66 9.12
N GLY A 30 19.99 -5.41 9.04
CA GLY A 30 20.62 -4.33 8.28
C GLY A 30 20.58 -4.54 6.76
N VAL A 31 19.65 -5.36 6.26
CA VAL A 31 19.47 -5.60 4.82
C VAL A 31 18.90 -4.36 4.15
N SER A 32 19.57 -3.85 3.12
CA SER A 32 19.08 -2.70 2.36
C SER A 32 18.07 -3.11 1.30
N GLY A 33 16.94 -2.39 1.22
CA GLY A 33 15.99 -2.49 0.12
C GLY A 33 16.33 -1.62 -1.08
N ILE A 34 17.43 -0.83 -1.02
CA ILE A 34 17.88 0.02 -2.12
C ILE A 34 18.75 -0.79 -3.08
N ARG A 35 18.37 -0.77 -4.36
CA ARG A 35 19.04 -1.55 -5.42
C ARG A 35 19.09 -0.73 -6.71
N ARG A 36 19.83 -1.22 -7.72
CA ARG A 36 19.76 -0.65 -9.06
C ARG A 36 18.32 -0.76 -9.58
N ILE A 37 17.83 0.32 -10.18
CA ILE A 37 16.49 0.37 -10.78
C ILE A 37 16.38 -0.73 -11.84
N SER A 38 15.31 -1.51 -11.76
CA SER A 38 15.03 -2.64 -12.66
C SER A 38 13.73 -2.47 -13.46
N SER A 39 12.86 -1.56 -13.07
CA SER A 39 11.57 -1.31 -13.72
C SER A 39 11.69 -0.58 -15.08
N PHE A 40 12.82 0.09 -15.31
CA PHE A 40 13.16 0.74 -16.58
C PHE A 40 14.70 0.88 -16.70
N ASP A 41 15.21 1.29 -17.88
CA ASP A 41 16.64 1.56 -18.05
C ASP A 41 17.05 2.91 -17.43
N PRO A 42 17.80 2.92 -16.31
CA PRO A 42 18.20 4.14 -15.62
C PRO A 42 19.51 4.75 -16.16
N SER A 43 20.08 4.26 -17.26
CA SER A 43 21.43 4.62 -17.73
C SER A 43 21.61 6.11 -18.01
N SER A 44 20.54 6.83 -18.35
CA SER A 44 20.54 8.26 -18.60
C SER A 44 20.40 9.12 -17.33
N LEU A 45 20.16 8.50 -16.18
CA LEU A 45 19.91 9.21 -14.92
C LEU A 45 21.21 9.34 -14.11
N SER A 46 21.32 10.45 -13.40
CA SER A 46 22.43 10.68 -12.44
C SER A 46 22.34 9.75 -11.21
N CYS A 47 21.12 9.34 -10.82
CA CYS A 47 20.89 8.37 -9.77
C CYS A 47 20.23 7.12 -10.37
N GLN A 48 20.85 5.96 -10.23
CA GLN A 48 20.42 4.71 -10.83
C GLN A 48 19.94 3.68 -9.79
N ILE A 49 19.78 4.10 -8.54
CA ILE A 49 19.31 3.24 -7.44
C ILE A 49 18.00 3.75 -6.88
N ALA A 50 17.13 2.83 -6.48
CA ALA A 50 15.86 3.13 -5.82
C ALA A 50 15.42 1.97 -4.92
N GLY A 51 14.42 2.24 -4.08
CA GLY A 51 13.67 1.23 -3.34
C GLY A 51 12.51 0.73 -4.20
N GLU A 52 12.66 -0.40 -4.87
CA GLU A 52 11.60 -1.06 -5.63
C GLU A 52 11.06 -2.26 -4.86
N ILE A 53 9.74 -2.34 -4.71
CA ILE A 53 9.09 -3.54 -4.17
C ILE A 53 9.09 -4.60 -5.27
N GLN A 54 9.88 -5.64 -5.10
CA GLN A 54 10.04 -6.75 -6.02
C GLN A 54 9.23 -7.96 -5.56
N GLY A 55 8.67 -8.72 -6.53
CA GLY A 55 7.91 -9.94 -6.21
C GLY A 55 6.49 -9.70 -5.69
N PHE A 56 5.99 -8.46 -5.74
CA PHE A 56 4.60 -8.17 -5.44
C PHE A 56 3.74 -8.38 -6.69
N ASP A 57 2.78 -9.28 -6.59
CA ASP A 57 1.79 -9.52 -7.65
C ASP A 57 0.45 -8.86 -7.28
N PRO A 58 0.08 -7.76 -7.95
CA PRO A 58 -1.19 -7.09 -7.68
C PRO A 58 -2.41 -7.85 -8.21
N SER A 59 -2.24 -8.87 -9.06
CA SER A 59 -3.35 -9.67 -9.60
C SER A 59 -4.10 -10.49 -8.54
N GLU A 60 -3.47 -10.75 -7.40
CA GLU A 60 -4.13 -11.35 -6.23
C GLU A 60 -5.23 -10.45 -5.63
N TYR A 61 -5.21 -9.16 -5.93
CA TYR A 61 -6.10 -8.17 -5.31
C TYR A 61 -7.09 -7.54 -6.30
N TYR A 62 -6.74 -7.51 -7.59
CA TYR A 62 -7.50 -6.80 -8.62
C TYR A 62 -7.48 -7.52 -9.96
N SER A 63 -8.53 -7.31 -10.76
CA SER A 63 -8.56 -7.74 -12.16
C SER A 63 -7.55 -6.91 -13.00
N GLU A 64 -7.08 -7.48 -14.13
CA GLU A 64 -6.18 -6.75 -15.04
C GLU A 64 -6.77 -5.44 -15.57
N SER A 65 -8.10 -5.37 -15.75
CA SER A 65 -8.80 -4.17 -16.21
C SER A 65 -8.74 -3.04 -15.17
N ASP A 66 -8.81 -3.38 -13.90
CA ASP A 66 -8.75 -2.42 -12.81
C ASP A 66 -7.32 -1.95 -12.56
N LEU A 67 -6.34 -2.86 -12.65
CA LEU A 67 -4.93 -2.54 -12.50
C LEU A 67 -4.43 -1.49 -13.50
N LYS A 68 -4.98 -1.48 -14.72
CA LYS A 68 -4.64 -0.47 -15.74
C LYS A 68 -5.11 0.93 -15.38
N LYS A 69 -6.10 1.07 -14.48
CA LYS A 69 -6.69 2.35 -14.07
C LYS A 69 -6.16 2.84 -12.72
N LEU A 70 -5.57 1.95 -11.93
CA LEU A 70 -5.12 2.26 -10.57
C LEU A 70 -3.63 2.66 -10.56
N SER A 71 -3.29 3.61 -9.70
CA SER A 71 -1.88 3.85 -9.40
C SER A 71 -1.30 2.67 -8.62
N ARG A 72 0.00 2.39 -8.80
CA ARG A 72 0.70 1.29 -8.10
C ARG A 72 0.58 1.37 -6.56
N ALA A 73 0.34 2.55 -6.02
CA ALA A 73 0.18 2.76 -4.57
C ALA A 73 -1.08 2.08 -4.02
N VAL A 74 -2.16 2.00 -4.82
CA VAL A 74 -3.45 1.46 -4.36
C VAL A 74 -3.37 -0.03 -4.03
N PRO A 75 -2.89 -0.91 -4.93
CA PRO A 75 -2.72 -2.34 -4.61
C PRO A 75 -1.80 -2.58 -3.41
N LEU A 76 -0.73 -1.79 -3.27
CA LEU A 76 0.19 -1.89 -2.13
C LEU A 76 -0.48 -1.52 -0.81
N ALA A 77 -1.28 -0.43 -0.81
CA ALA A 77 -2.01 -0.01 0.38
C ALA A 77 -3.03 -1.07 0.82
N ILE A 78 -3.77 -1.66 -0.14
CA ILE A 78 -4.74 -2.71 0.17
C ILE A 78 -4.06 -3.99 0.65
N ALA A 79 -2.94 -4.39 0.05
CA ALA A 79 -2.19 -5.55 0.52
C ALA A 79 -1.69 -5.36 1.96
N ALA A 80 -1.14 -4.19 2.28
CA ALA A 80 -0.73 -3.86 3.64
C ALA A 80 -1.92 -3.83 4.63
N SER A 81 -3.07 -3.28 4.20
CA SER A 81 -4.27 -3.25 5.04
C SER A 81 -4.83 -4.64 5.31
N LYS A 82 -4.87 -5.52 4.29
CA LYS A 82 -5.30 -6.92 4.46
C LYS A 82 -4.38 -7.67 5.42
N GLU A 83 -3.07 -7.48 5.32
CA GLU A 83 -2.12 -8.08 6.25
C GLU A 83 -2.36 -7.57 7.68
N ALA A 84 -2.59 -6.26 7.87
CA ALA A 84 -2.87 -5.68 9.18
C ALA A 84 -4.16 -6.22 9.81
N LEU A 85 -5.24 -6.37 9.02
CA LEU A 85 -6.49 -6.96 9.48
C LEU A 85 -6.31 -8.43 9.87
N HIS A 86 -5.60 -9.19 9.04
CA HIS A 86 -5.28 -10.59 9.35
C HIS A 86 -4.45 -10.72 10.63
N ASP A 87 -3.45 -9.83 10.80
CA ASP A 87 -2.63 -9.79 12.01
C ASP A 87 -3.42 -9.44 13.28
N ALA A 88 -4.43 -8.56 13.13
CA ALA A 88 -5.36 -8.21 14.19
C ALA A 88 -6.41 -9.29 14.48
N ALA A 89 -6.46 -10.37 13.70
CA ALA A 89 -7.51 -11.38 13.69
C ALA A 89 -8.92 -10.77 13.46
N ILE A 90 -8.99 -9.72 12.63
CA ILE A 90 -10.25 -9.07 12.25
C ILE A 90 -10.74 -9.66 10.92
N ASP A 91 -11.93 -10.25 10.96
CA ASP A 91 -12.63 -10.77 9.79
C ASP A 91 -13.82 -9.86 9.46
N LEU A 92 -13.66 -9.02 8.44
CA LEU A 92 -14.71 -8.08 8.02
C LEU A 92 -15.97 -8.76 7.48
N THR A 93 -15.92 -10.05 7.14
CA THR A 93 -17.11 -10.79 6.67
C THR A 93 -18.11 -11.09 7.79
N GLN A 94 -17.68 -10.96 9.04
CA GLN A 94 -18.51 -11.16 10.23
C GLN A 94 -19.08 -9.83 10.78
N PHE A 95 -18.75 -8.69 10.15
CA PHE A 95 -19.22 -7.38 10.58
C PHE A 95 -20.65 -7.14 10.09
N ASP A 96 -21.48 -6.57 10.96
CA ASP A 96 -22.80 -6.04 10.62
C ASP A 96 -22.73 -4.52 10.26
N GLU A 97 -23.88 -3.91 9.99
CA GLU A 97 -23.94 -2.49 9.62
C GLU A 97 -23.46 -1.56 10.76
N ASP A 98 -23.78 -1.89 12.01
CA ASP A 98 -23.39 -1.11 13.18
C ASP A 98 -21.87 -1.17 13.41
N ASP A 99 -21.25 -2.34 13.15
CA ASP A 99 -19.80 -2.53 13.21
C ASP A 99 -19.10 -1.64 12.17
N PHE A 100 -19.61 -1.60 10.92
CA PHE A 100 -19.05 -0.75 9.87
C PHE A 100 -19.22 0.74 10.18
N GLU A 101 -20.31 1.18 10.82
CA GLU A 101 -20.47 2.58 11.24
C GLU A 101 -19.42 3.01 12.29
N SER A 102 -18.90 2.07 13.07
CA SER A 102 -17.87 2.32 14.07
C SER A 102 -16.44 2.26 13.51
N LEU A 103 -16.26 1.80 12.26
CA LEU A 103 -14.96 1.61 11.63
C LEU A 103 -14.52 2.87 10.89
N GLY A 104 -13.43 3.48 11.32
CA GLY A 104 -12.80 4.62 10.62
C GLY A 104 -11.61 4.18 9.77
N VAL A 105 -11.48 4.75 8.55
CA VAL A 105 -10.32 4.54 7.68
C VAL A 105 -9.60 5.87 7.49
N ILE A 106 -8.30 5.91 7.80
CA ILE A 106 -7.46 7.10 7.60
C ILE A 106 -6.29 6.70 6.71
N VAL A 107 -6.15 7.36 5.56
CA VAL A 107 -5.06 7.12 4.60
C VAL A 107 -4.24 8.38 4.42
N GLY A 108 -2.94 8.28 4.67
CA GLY A 108 -1.97 9.34 4.38
C GLY A 108 -1.18 9.00 3.12
N THR A 109 -1.00 9.96 2.21
CA THR A 109 -0.21 9.79 1.00
C THR A 109 0.61 11.02 0.68
N GLY A 110 1.84 10.84 0.23
CA GLY A 110 2.74 11.92 -0.22
C GLY A 110 2.61 12.25 -1.72
N GLY A 111 1.41 12.17 -2.30
CA GLY A 111 1.16 12.47 -3.71
C GLY A 111 1.23 11.26 -4.64
N ALA A 112 1.28 10.04 -4.10
CA ALA A 112 1.21 8.82 -4.90
C ALA A 112 -0.09 8.79 -5.71
N GLY A 113 0.02 8.70 -7.03
CA GLY A 113 -1.14 8.67 -7.93
C GLY A 113 -1.69 10.05 -8.32
N SER A 114 -1.03 11.15 -7.98
CA SER A 114 -1.49 12.52 -8.35
C SER A 114 -1.76 12.66 -9.86
N VAL A 115 -0.92 12.07 -10.72
CA VAL A 115 -1.12 12.07 -12.17
C VAL A 115 -2.39 11.31 -12.58
N SER A 116 -2.63 10.14 -11.99
CA SER A 116 -3.85 9.35 -12.25
C SER A 116 -5.11 10.09 -11.82
N TYR A 117 -5.06 10.79 -10.69
CA TYR A 117 -6.19 11.57 -10.18
C TYR A 117 -6.47 12.81 -11.00
N THR A 118 -5.46 13.53 -11.50
CA THR A 118 -5.67 14.69 -12.37
C THR A 118 -6.38 14.29 -13.67
N HIS A 119 -6.07 13.14 -14.24
CA HIS A 119 -6.75 12.65 -15.44
C HIS A 119 -8.18 12.13 -15.20
N LEU A 120 -8.49 11.65 -13.99
CA LEU A 120 -9.81 11.12 -13.64
C LEU A 120 -10.75 12.20 -13.08
N THR A 121 -10.23 13.19 -12.37
CA THR A 121 -11.07 14.15 -11.62
C THR A 121 -11.29 15.46 -12.36
N LEU A 122 -10.42 15.88 -13.28
CA LEU A 122 -10.62 17.09 -14.06
C LEU A 122 -11.93 17.11 -14.86
N PRO A 123 -12.37 16.03 -15.53
CA PRO A 123 -13.67 15.99 -16.18
C PRO A 123 -14.86 16.06 -15.22
N THR A 124 -14.69 15.62 -13.98
CA THR A 124 -15.75 15.56 -12.98
C THR A 124 -15.96 16.91 -12.27
N ILE A 125 -14.90 17.70 -12.12
CA ILE A 125 -14.96 19.03 -11.48
C ILE A 125 -15.60 20.08 -12.43
N LEU A 126 -15.57 19.84 -13.74
CA LEU A 126 -16.18 20.72 -14.74
C LEU A 126 -17.69 20.51 -14.95
N LEU A 127 -18.29 19.58 -14.21
CA LEU A 127 -19.73 19.24 -14.29
C LEU A 127 -20.53 19.71 -13.05
N VAL A 128 -19.98 20.61 -12.23
CA VAL A 128 -20.67 21.23 -11.10
C VAL A 128 -21.01 22.67 -11.42
#